data_bdcf0f55f594d0f4e101b2c622a208b1
#
_entry.id   bdcf0f55f594d0f4e101b2c622a208b1
#
_cell.length_a   1.000
_cell.length_b   1.000
_cell.length_c   1.000
_cell.angle_alpha   90.00
_cell.angle_beta   90.00
_cell.angle_gamma   90.00
#
_symmetry.space_group_name_H-M   'P 1'
#
loop_
_entity.id
_entity.type
_entity.pdbx_description
1 polymer ?
#
loop_
_entity_poly.entity_id
_entity_poly.type
_entity_poly.pdbx_seq_one_letter_code
_entity_poly.pdbx_strand_id
1 'polypeptide(L)'
;MLFRSGDASLIGVGAGSVDLGDTHVYSGTSGWVSTVVDKSVVDTSAMIAAIVGARDGYYNYFAELETAAKCVEWVKDHLALDEIDIYLDKSKNLKHGKADQEVIYTNLYDYMMAVVNTVPAGSNGVVFTPWLHGNRCPFEDPNSRGMFFNISLETGKSEMIRAVVEGVCFHMRWLLETEAKKVNTSSTIRFVGGGALNDVTCQILADCTGRTVETVDSPQNIGAVGAAVTIAVGTGLIKDIGEAKKLIPAAKVFKPNPALKPVYDRNYKVYTNLYKANKENFAILNGDN
;
A
#
# COMPACT_ATOMS: atom_id res chain seq x y z
N MET A 1 3.58 -27.19 -22.32
CA MET A 1 3.53 -25.73 -22.44
C MET A 1 4.06 -25.14 -21.13
N LEU A 2 5.09 -24.29 -21.19
CA LEU A 2 5.63 -23.65 -19.98
C LEU A 2 4.95 -22.28 -19.84
N PHE A 3 4.13 -22.10 -18.82
CA PHE A 3 3.59 -20.79 -18.46
C PHE A 3 4.66 -20.04 -17.67
N ARG A 4 5.05 -18.85 -18.15
CA ARG A 4 5.96 -17.95 -17.45
C ARG A 4 5.30 -16.58 -17.36
N SER A 5 5.19 -16.05 -16.15
CA SER A 5 4.73 -14.69 -15.89
C SER A 5 5.47 -14.12 -14.70
N GLY A 6 5.73 -12.82 -14.70
CA GLY A 6 6.20 -12.12 -13.51
C GLY A 6 5.09 -12.01 -12.45
N ASP A 7 5.47 -11.94 -11.18
CA ASP A 7 4.56 -11.81 -10.04
C ASP A 7 3.67 -10.56 -10.14
N ALA A 8 4.22 -9.43 -10.57
CA ALA A 8 3.46 -8.19 -10.76
C ALA A 8 2.30 -8.34 -11.76
N SER A 9 2.53 -9.05 -12.90
CA SER A 9 1.47 -9.31 -13.88
C SER A 9 0.41 -10.27 -13.33
N LEU A 10 0.82 -11.31 -12.57
CA LEU A 10 -0.10 -12.25 -11.94
C LEU A 10 -0.93 -11.57 -10.84
N ILE A 11 -0.33 -10.68 -10.06
CA ILE A 11 -1.04 -9.89 -9.06
C ILE A 11 -2.07 -8.98 -9.71
N GLY A 12 -1.74 -8.36 -10.84
CA GLY A 12 -2.70 -7.58 -11.64
C GLY A 12 -3.92 -8.41 -12.08
N VAL A 13 -3.69 -9.63 -12.59
CA VAL A 13 -4.78 -10.57 -12.94
C VAL A 13 -5.61 -10.92 -11.71
N GLY A 14 -4.96 -11.30 -10.62
CA GLY A 14 -5.63 -11.65 -9.37
C GLY A 14 -6.38 -10.48 -8.73
N ALA A 15 -5.95 -9.25 -8.96
CA ALA A 15 -6.69 -8.06 -8.59
C ALA A 15 -7.90 -7.79 -9.50
N GLY A 16 -8.04 -8.48 -10.63
CA GLY A 16 -9.02 -8.17 -11.66
C GLY A 16 -8.73 -6.86 -12.41
N SER A 17 -7.48 -6.40 -12.39
CA SER A 17 -6.97 -5.22 -13.08
C SER A 17 -6.42 -5.65 -14.44
N VAL A 18 -7.30 -5.82 -15.42
CA VAL A 18 -6.98 -6.47 -16.72
C VAL A 18 -7.45 -5.67 -17.94
N ASP A 19 -8.33 -4.69 -17.77
CA ASP A 19 -8.82 -3.82 -18.84
C ASP A 19 -8.06 -2.48 -18.84
N LEU A 20 -8.03 -1.81 -20.00
CA LEU A 20 -7.38 -0.49 -20.13
C LEU A 20 -7.85 0.51 -19.08
N GLY A 21 -6.90 1.14 -18.41
CA GLY A 21 -7.15 2.11 -17.36
C GLY A 21 -7.43 1.49 -15.99
N ASP A 22 -7.62 0.16 -15.89
CA ASP A 22 -7.72 -0.48 -14.58
C ASP A 22 -6.44 -0.21 -13.78
N THR A 23 -6.61 0.20 -12.54
CA THR A 23 -5.50 0.54 -11.65
C THR A 23 -5.60 -0.28 -10.37
N HIS A 24 -4.49 -0.89 -9.98
CA HIS A 24 -4.39 -1.54 -8.67
C HIS A 24 -3.21 -1.00 -7.86
N VAL A 25 -3.36 -1.09 -6.55
CA VAL A 25 -2.32 -0.83 -5.55
C VAL A 25 -2.04 -2.14 -4.85
N TYR A 26 -0.78 -2.51 -4.77
CA TYR A 26 -0.31 -3.63 -3.98
C TYR A 26 0.48 -3.13 -2.77
N SER A 27 0.23 -3.73 -1.61
CA SER A 27 1.01 -3.49 -0.40
C SER A 27 1.36 -4.81 0.27
N GLY A 28 2.54 -5.29 -0.02
CA GLY A 28 3.23 -6.39 0.63
C GLY A 28 4.48 -5.89 1.35
N THR A 29 5.57 -6.64 1.35
CA THR A 29 6.89 -6.19 1.85
C THR A 29 7.29 -4.89 1.15
N SER A 30 7.37 -4.91 -0.19
CA SER A 30 7.34 -3.74 -1.06
C SER A 30 5.90 -3.38 -1.44
N GLY A 31 5.74 -2.33 -2.22
CA GLY A 31 4.44 -1.96 -2.75
C GLY A 31 4.56 -1.34 -4.13
N TRP A 32 3.44 -1.24 -4.82
CA TRP A 32 3.39 -0.56 -6.12
C TRP A 32 2.00 -0.05 -6.47
N VAL A 33 1.99 0.84 -7.43
CA VAL A 33 0.83 1.20 -8.22
C VAL A 33 1.04 0.67 -9.62
N SER A 34 0.01 0.16 -10.25
CA SER A 34 0.08 -0.31 -11.61
C SER A 34 -1.23 -0.03 -12.34
N THR A 35 -1.10 0.58 -13.52
CA THR A 35 -2.21 0.89 -14.42
C THR A 35 -2.04 0.14 -15.73
N VAL A 36 -3.11 -0.52 -16.20
CA VAL A 36 -3.14 -1.23 -17.48
C VAL A 36 -3.19 -0.24 -18.64
N VAL A 37 -2.24 -0.37 -19.58
CA VAL A 37 -2.09 0.50 -20.75
C VAL A 37 -1.94 -0.31 -22.04
N ASP A 38 -2.22 0.31 -23.20
CA ASP A 38 -2.10 -0.32 -24.54
C ASP A 38 -0.78 -0.01 -25.23
N LYS A 39 0.12 0.72 -24.56
CA LYS A 39 1.42 1.11 -25.12
C LYS A 39 2.52 0.93 -24.09
N SER A 40 3.71 0.59 -24.57
CA SER A 40 4.90 0.64 -23.74
C SER A 40 5.27 2.10 -23.48
N VAL A 41 5.04 2.55 -22.25
CA VAL A 41 5.32 3.91 -21.77
C VAL A 41 6.52 3.86 -20.81
N VAL A 42 7.42 4.82 -20.94
CA VAL A 42 8.58 4.96 -20.04
C VAL A 42 8.66 6.41 -19.55
N ASP A 43 8.86 6.58 -18.28
CA ASP A 43 9.19 7.87 -17.64
C ASP A 43 10.48 7.73 -16.85
N THR A 44 11.60 8.04 -17.49
CA THR A 44 12.93 7.96 -16.86
C THR A 44 13.13 8.95 -15.74
N SER A 45 12.37 10.06 -15.75
CA SER A 45 12.46 11.08 -14.70
C SER A 45 11.82 10.65 -13.38
N ALA A 46 10.83 9.76 -13.47
CA ALA A 46 10.11 9.20 -12.32
C ALA A 46 10.46 7.72 -12.08
N MET A 47 11.37 7.13 -12.86
CA MET A 47 11.77 5.72 -12.79
C MET A 47 10.58 4.75 -12.96
N ILE A 48 9.61 5.11 -13.80
CA ILE A 48 8.40 4.33 -14.08
C ILE A 48 8.46 3.81 -15.51
N ALA A 49 8.19 2.52 -15.69
CA ALA A 49 8.14 1.90 -17.00
C ALA A 49 6.97 0.92 -17.14
N ALA A 50 6.47 0.79 -18.35
CA ALA A 50 5.49 -0.25 -18.66
C ALA A 50 6.18 -1.61 -18.82
N ILE A 51 5.77 -2.57 -18.00
CA ILE A 51 6.14 -3.98 -18.12
C ILE A 51 5.07 -4.74 -18.90
N VAL A 52 5.41 -5.91 -19.47
CA VAL A 52 4.46 -6.74 -20.21
C VAL A 52 3.30 -7.14 -19.30
N GLY A 53 2.08 -6.85 -19.75
CA GLY A 53 0.85 -7.26 -19.09
C GLY A 53 0.52 -8.74 -19.32
N ALA A 54 -0.50 -9.22 -18.61
CA ALA A 54 -0.98 -10.60 -18.76
C ALA A 54 -1.85 -10.81 -20.00
N ARG A 55 -2.39 -9.74 -20.58
CA ARG A 55 -3.24 -9.76 -21.78
C ARG A 55 -2.42 -9.32 -22.98
N ASP A 56 -2.60 -10.00 -24.10
CA ASP A 56 -1.87 -9.69 -25.34
C ASP A 56 -2.13 -8.24 -25.80
N GLY A 57 -1.05 -7.54 -26.17
CA GLY A 57 -1.07 -6.14 -26.56
C GLY A 57 -1.21 -5.14 -25.39
N TYR A 58 -1.32 -5.60 -24.14
CA TYR A 58 -1.42 -4.75 -22.97
C TYR A 58 -0.15 -4.78 -22.12
N TYR A 59 0.07 -3.68 -21.42
CA TYR A 59 1.20 -3.47 -20.52
C TYR A 59 0.69 -2.99 -19.17
N ASN A 60 1.49 -3.17 -18.14
CA ASN A 60 1.30 -2.58 -16.83
C ASN A 60 2.27 -1.41 -16.66
N TYR A 61 1.78 -0.19 -16.62
CA TYR A 61 2.58 0.99 -16.25
C TYR A 61 2.77 0.94 -14.75
N PHE A 62 4.02 0.79 -14.30
CA PHE A 62 4.35 0.22 -13.00
C PHE A 62 5.30 1.12 -12.22
N ALA A 63 4.83 1.60 -11.08
CA ALA A 63 5.56 2.47 -10.15
C ALA A 63 5.75 1.77 -8.80
N GLU A 64 6.99 1.57 -8.37
CA GLU A 64 7.33 0.76 -7.20
C GLU A 64 7.77 1.60 -5.99
N LEU A 65 7.32 1.19 -4.81
CA LEU A 65 7.79 1.62 -3.49
C LEU A 65 8.58 0.49 -2.84
N GLU A 66 9.79 0.76 -2.41
CA GLU A 66 10.73 -0.23 -1.85
C GLU A 66 10.21 -0.88 -0.56
N THR A 67 9.61 -0.10 0.35
CA THR A 67 9.06 -0.57 1.63
C THR A 67 7.64 -0.08 1.82
N ALA A 68 6.67 -1.02 1.87
CA ALA A 68 5.25 -0.72 2.08
C ALA A 68 4.74 -1.30 3.41
N ALA A 69 4.06 -2.45 3.42
CA ALA A 69 3.60 -3.08 4.66
C ALA A 69 4.77 -3.48 5.59
N LYS A 70 5.98 -3.60 5.06
CA LYS A 70 7.21 -3.77 5.86
C LYS A 70 7.42 -2.61 6.86
N CYS A 71 6.92 -1.41 6.57
CA CYS A 71 6.96 -0.30 7.54
C CYS A 71 6.09 -0.59 8.77
N VAL A 72 4.95 -1.24 8.61
CA VAL A 72 4.08 -1.63 9.74
C VAL A 72 4.72 -2.77 10.55
N GLU A 73 5.39 -3.71 9.87
CA GLU A 73 6.17 -4.74 10.54
C GLU A 73 7.33 -4.12 11.33
N TRP A 74 8.04 -3.15 10.77
CA TRP A 74 9.09 -2.41 11.45
C TRP A 74 8.56 -1.70 12.72
N VAL A 75 7.37 -1.09 12.65
CA VAL A 75 6.70 -0.51 13.83
C VAL A 75 6.45 -1.57 14.89
N LYS A 76 5.92 -2.73 14.50
CA LYS A 76 5.68 -3.86 15.40
C LYS A 76 6.97 -4.25 16.14
N ASP A 77 8.07 -4.35 15.42
CA ASP A 77 9.32 -4.90 15.95
C ASP A 77 10.13 -3.86 16.75
N HIS A 78 9.90 -2.55 16.56
CA HIS A 78 10.76 -1.49 17.12
C HIS A 78 10.02 -0.44 17.96
N LEU A 79 8.73 -0.22 17.72
CA LEU A 79 7.95 0.81 18.41
C LEU A 79 6.78 0.28 19.24
N ALA A 80 6.28 -0.93 18.92
CA ALA A 80 5.07 -1.48 19.52
C ALA A 80 5.34 -2.63 20.51
N LEU A 81 6.51 -2.67 21.14
CA LEU A 81 6.87 -3.73 22.09
C LEU A 81 5.94 -3.77 23.31
N ASP A 82 5.54 -2.60 23.83
CA ASP A 82 4.64 -2.53 24.98
C ASP A 82 3.25 -3.02 24.63
N GLU A 83 2.78 -2.74 23.41
CA GLU A 83 1.52 -3.26 22.90
C GLU A 83 1.56 -4.77 22.73
N ILE A 84 2.72 -5.33 22.37
CA ILE A 84 2.92 -6.79 22.31
C ILE A 84 2.76 -7.39 23.69
N ASP A 85 3.37 -6.81 24.71
CA ASP A 85 3.29 -7.29 26.08
C ASP A 85 1.86 -7.22 26.61
N ILE A 86 1.14 -6.12 26.36
CA ILE A 86 -0.28 -5.96 26.71
C ILE A 86 -1.12 -7.01 25.98
N TYR A 87 -0.89 -7.24 24.68
CA TYR A 87 -1.59 -8.24 23.91
C TYR A 87 -1.36 -9.66 24.45
N LEU A 88 -0.12 -10.00 24.79
CA LEU A 88 0.23 -11.30 25.34
C LEU A 88 -0.38 -11.51 26.72
N ASP A 89 -0.41 -10.51 27.57
CA ASP A 89 -1.04 -10.56 28.91
C ASP A 89 -2.55 -10.72 28.81
N LYS A 90 -3.22 -9.99 27.91
CA LYS A 90 -4.64 -10.17 27.63
C LYS A 90 -4.94 -11.57 27.11
N SER A 91 -4.15 -12.10 26.19
CA SER A 91 -4.33 -13.44 25.66
C SER A 91 -4.10 -14.55 26.70
N LYS A 92 -3.21 -14.35 27.67
CA LYS A 92 -3.01 -15.25 28.83
C LYS A 92 -4.21 -15.24 29.75
N ASN A 93 -4.76 -14.06 30.06
CA ASN A 93 -5.91 -13.90 30.95
C ASN A 93 -7.18 -14.54 30.37
N LEU A 94 -7.36 -14.49 29.03
CA LEU A 94 -8.47 -15.16 28.34
C LEU A 94 -8.40 -16.69 28.48
N LYS A 95 -7.20 -17.28 28.46
CA LYS A 95 -7.00 -18.73 28.67
C LYS A 95 -7.33 -19.17 30.10
N HIS A 96 -7.39 -18.27 31.05
CA HIS A 96 -7.67 -18.55 32.46
C HIS A 96 -9.12 -18.23 32.89
N GLY A 97 -10.03 -17.97 31.93
CA GLY A 97 -11.47 -17.85 32.19
C GLY A 97 -11.91 -16.58 32.93
N LYS A 98 -11.08 -15.56 33.02
CA LYS A 98 -11.45 -14.24 33.53
C LYS A 98 -11.82 -13.31 32.35
N ALA A 99 -12.97 -13.57 31.74
CA ALA A 99 -13.48 -12.77 30.66
C ALA A 99 -14.53 -11.78 31.16
N ASP A 100 -14.14 -10.56 31.44
CA ASP A 100 -14.99 -9.41 31.17
C ASP A 100 -14.92 -9.14 29.67
N GLN A 101 -16.01 -8.69 29.03
CA GLN A 101 -16.23 -8.56 27.58
C GLN A 101 -15.17 -7.68 26.88
N GLU A 102 -13.92 -8.10 26.86
CA GLU A 102 -12.84 -7.40 26.14
C GLU A 102 -12.76 -7.89 24.69
N VAL A 103 -12.56 -6.93 23.79
CA VAL A 103 -12.35 -7.19 22.35
C VAL A 103 -11.15 -8.13 22.18
N ILE A 104 -11.40 -9.31 21.64
CA ILE A 104 -10.34 -10.27 21.31
C ILE A 104 -9.79 -9.91 19.95
N TYR A 105 -8.53 -9.47 19.88
CA TYR A 105 -7.83 -9.28 18.63
C TYR A 105 -7.30 -10.62 18.11
N THR A 106 -7.45 -10.88 16.82
CA THR A 106 -7.01 -12.13 16.20
C THR A 106 -5.49 -12.19 16.07
N ASN A 107 -4.86 -11.03 15.95
CA ASN A 107 -3.42 -10.87 15.88
C ASN A 107 -2.98 -9.45 16.27
N LEU A 108 -1.69 -9.25 16.44
CA LEU A 108 -1.12 -7.96 16.85
C LEU A 108 -1.38 -6.83 15.84
N TYR A 109 -1.43 -7.13 14.55
CA TYR A 109 -1.71 -6.11 13.53
C TYR A 109 -3.14 -5.57 13.66
N ASP A 110 -4.12 -6.41 14.00
CA ASP A 110 -5.50 -5.98 14.26
C ASP A 110 -5.56 -5.04 15.47
N TYR A 111 -4.80 -5.37 16.54
CA TYR A 111 -4.67 -4.50 17.70
C TYR A 111 -4.05 -3.13 17.33
N MET A 112 -2.92 -3.13 16.60
CA MET A 112 -2.28 -1.91 16.15
C MET A 112 -3.21 -1.06 15.28
N MET A 113 -3.97 -1.67 14.37
CA MET A 113 -4.93 -0.94 13.53
C MET A 113 -6.10 -0.39 14.34
N ALA A 114 -6.53 -1.07 15.41
CA ALA A 114 -7.52 -0.52 16.34
C ALA A 114 -6.98 0.73 17.05
N VAL A 115 -5.71 0.72 17.48
CA VAL A 115 -5.01 1.90 18.04
C VAL A 115 -4.94 3.03 17.00
N VAL A 116 -4.51 2.72 15.76
CA VAL A 116 -4.48 3.69 14.65
C VAL A 116 -5.83 4.38 14.46
N ASN A 117 -6.94 3.62 14.58
CA ASN A 117 -8.28 4.15 14.39
C ASN A 117 -8.73 5.11 15.49
N THR A 118 -8.08 5.12 16.66
CA THR A 118 -8.38 6.08 17.75
C THR A 118 -7.74 7.45 17.54
N VAL A 119 -6.72 7.55 16.70
CA VAL A 119 -5.99 8.79 16.43
C VAL A 119 -6.69 9.58 15.31
N PRO A 120 -6.82 10.90 15.40
CA PRO A 120 -7.39 11.72 14.33
C PRO A 120 -6.62 11.58 13.00
N ALA A 121 -7.33 11.72 11.89
CA ALA A 121 -6.73 11.78 10.55
C ALA A 121 -5.63 12.85 10.47
N GLY A 122 -4.53 12.49 9.82
CA GLY A 122 -3.34 13.35 9.72
C GLY A 122 -2.41 13.26 10.93
N SER A 123 -2.61 12.28 11.84
CA SER A 123 -1.70 11.94 12.95
C SER A 123 -1.27 13.16 13.77
N ASN A 124 -2.20 14.09 14.02
CA ASN A 124 -1.94 15.37 14.69
C ASN A 124 -0.78 16.18 14.06
N GLY A 125 -0.56 16.01 12.75
CA GLY A 125 0.48 16.69 11.98
C GLY A 125 1.81 15.95 11.91
N VAL A 126 1.95 14.79 12.53
CA VAL A 126 3.14 13.94 12.39
C VAL A 126 3.14 13.31 10.99
N VAL A 127 4.26 13.41 10.28
CA VAL A 127 4.43 12.84 8.94
C VAL A 127 5.58 11.84 8.97
N PHE A 128 5.34 10.66 8.42
CA PHE A 128 6.36 9.61 8.26
C PHE A 128 6.71 9.40 6.79
N THR A 129 7.99 9.15 6.50
CA THR A 129 8.45 8.77 5.16
C THR A 129 8.86 7.29 5.13
N PRO A 130 8.26 6.46 4.24
CA PRO A 130 8.48 5.01 4.23
C PRO A 130 9.76 4.59 3.47
N TRP A 131 10.81 5.38 3.50
CA TRP A 131 12.05 5.13 2.77
C TRP A 131 13.08 4.35 3.61
N LEU A 132 12.62 3.34 4.36
CA LEU A 132 13.47 2.59 5.30
C LEU A 132 14.64 1.88 4.62
N HIS A 133 14.55 1.58 3.33
CA HIS A 133 15.57 0.92 2.53
C HIS A 133 15.80 1.63 1.18
N GLY A 134 15.93 2.94 1.22
CA GLY A 134 15.96 3.73 -0.01
C GLY A 134 14.59 3.91 -0.65
N ASN A 135 14.56 4.45 -1.85
CA ASN A 135 13.34 4.64 -2.63
C ASN A 135 13.60 4.44 -4.13
N ARG A 136 12.59 3.97 -4.89
CA ARG A 136 12.66 3.77 -6.34
C ARG A 136 11.86 4.81 -7.13
N CYS A 137 10.58 4.90 -6.87
CA CYS A 137 9.67 5.81 -7.57
C CYS A 137 9.03 6.77 -6.57
N PRO A 138 8.71 8.01 -6.95
CA PRO A 138 8.97 8.70 -8.23
C PRO A 138 10.37 9.36 -8.28
N PHE A 139 11.28 9.01 -7.41
CA PHE A 139 12.69 9.37 -7.43
C PHE A 139 13.50 8.16 -6.98
N GLU A 140 14.62 7.91 -7.61
CA GLU A 140 15.55 6.86 -7.19
C GLU A 140 16.61 7.44 -6.27
N ASP A 141 16.67 6.93 -5.05
CA ASP A 141 17.70 7.29 -4.08
C ASP A 141 17.92 6.16 -3.07
N PRO A 142 19.00 5.36 -3.22
CA PRO A 142 19.34 4.29 -2.29
C PRO A 142 19.76 4.83 -0.91
N ASN A 143 20.13 6.09 -0.82
CA ASN A 143 20.59 6.74 0.41
C ASN A 143 19.45 7.31 1.25
N SER A 144 18.24 7.47 0.69
CA SER A 144 17.11 7.95 1.48
C SER A 144 16.76 6.99 2.62
N ARG A 145 16.30 7.54 3.74
CA ARG A 145 15.88 6.78 4.94
C ARG A 145 14.56 7.31 5.47
N GLY A 146 13.89 6.46 6.25
CA GLY A 146 12.66 6.83 6.94
C GLY A 146 12.91 7.93 7.98
N MET A 147 11.94 8.82 8.13
CA MET A 147 11.94 9.83 9.19
C MET A 147 10.54 10.07 9.73
N PHE A 148 10.46 10.49 10.99
CA PHE A 148 9.29 11.14 11.55
C PHE A 148 9.54 12.65 11.58
N PHE A 149 8.63 13.41 11.02
CA PHE A 149 8.70 14.85 10.95
C PHE A 149 7.58 15.48 11.79
N ASN A 150 7.89 16.61 12.45
CA ASN A 150 6.95 17.39 13.25
C ASN A 150 6.48 16.68 14.55
N ILE A 151 7.40 16.03 15.26
CA ILE A 151 7.15 15.49 16.60
C ILE A 151 7.13 16.65 17.61
N SER A 152 6.13 16.66 18.50
CA SER A 152 6.00 17.61 19.62
C SER A 152 5.99 16.87 20.97
N LEU A 153 5.87 17.62 22.08
CA LEU A 153 5.75 17.02 23.41
C LEU A 153 4.45 16.25 23.60
N GLU A 154 3.42 16.54 22.82
CA GLU A 154 2.12 15.87 22.83
C GLU A 154 2.07 14.65 21.91
N THR A 155 3.10 14.43 21.09
CA THR A 155 3.15 13.30 20.18
C THR A 155 3.38 12.00 20.94
N GLY A 156 2.38 11.16 20.94
CA GLY A 156 2.47 9.81 21.51
C GLY A 156 2.80 8.74 20.46
N LYS A 157 2.98 7.52 20.95
CA LYS A 157 3.24 6.34 20.12
C LYS A 157 2.11 6.08 19.13
N SER A 158 0.86 6.31 19.52
CA SER A 158 -0.32 6.10 18.68
C SER A 158 -0.29 6.97 17.42
N GLU A 159 0.08 8.26 17.56
CA GLU A 159 0.26 9.18 16.45
C GLU A 159 1.40 8.72 15.53
N MET A 160 2.49 8.23 16.10
CA MET A 160 3.62 7.71 15.32
C MET A 160 3.21 6.46 14.51
N ILE A 161 2.48 5.52 15.12
CA ILE A 161 2.01 4.31 14.43
C ILE A 161 1.05 4.69 13.30
N ARG A 162 0.10 5.61 13.56
CA ARG A 162 -0.79 6.10 12.51
C ARG A 162 -0.04 6.80 11.39
N ALA A 163 0.93 7.65 11.72
CA ALA A 163 1.75 8.36 10.74
C ALA A 163 2.49 7.40 9.79
N VAL A 164 2.91 6.21 10.26
CA VAL A 164 3.52 5.19 9.40
C VAL A 164 2.53 4.67 8.37
N VAL A 165 1.30 4.33 8.76
CA VAL A 165 0.25 3.89 7.84
C VAL A 165 -0.09 4.98 6.83
N GLU A 166 -0.27 6.22 7.30
CA GLU A 166 -0.54 7.38 6.44
C GLU A 166 0.61 7.69 5.50
N GLY A 167 1.87 7.56 5.96
CA GLY A 167 3.06 7.77 5.15
C GLY A 167 3.17 6.81 3.97
N VAL A 168 2.85 5.53 4.17
CA VAL A 168 2.74 4.54 3.08
C VAL A 168 1.62 4.94 2.12
N CYS A 169 0.45 5.35 2.62
CA CYS A 169 -0.67 5.80 1.79
C CYS A 169 -0.34 7.09 1.01
N PHE A 170 0.42 8.03 1.60
CA PHE A 170 0.92 9.22 0.90
C PHE A 170 1.88 8.85 -0.24
N HIS A 171 2.72 7.85 -0.03
CA HIS A 171 3.59 7.39 -1.11
C HIS A 171 2.79 6.77 -2.24
N MET A 172 1.82 5.91 -1.95
CA MET A 172 0.92 5.36 -2.97
C MET A 172 0.15 6.46 -3.72
N ARG A 173 -0.30 7.51 -3.02
CA ARG A 173 -0.88 8.69 -3.65
C ARG A 173 0.11 9.36 -4.61
N TRP A 174 1.37 9.52 -4.21
CA TRP A 174 2.40 10.13 -5.05
C TRP A 174 2.63 9.32 -6.33
N LEU A 175 2.70 8.00 -6.22
CA LEU A 175 2.82 7.12 -7.38
C LEU A 175 1.60 7.24 -8.30
N LEU A 176 0.38 7.19 -7.77
CA LEU A 176 -0.87 7.38 -8.51
C LEU A 176 -0.92 8.72 -9.26
N GLU A 177 -0.56 9.81 -8.59
CA GLU A 177 -0.52 11.14 -9.19
C GLU A 177 0.58 11.26 -10.25
N THR A 178 1.69 10.53 -10.08
CA THR A 178 2.78 10.51 -11.07
C THR A 178 2.39 9.70 -12.30
N GLU A 179 1.77 8.53 -12.13
CA GLU A 179 1.21 7.77 -13.26
C GLU A 179 0.16 8.57 -14.03
N ALA A 180 -0.73 9.26 -13.31
CA ALA A 180 -1.81 10.05 -13.90
C ALA A 180 -1.33 11.22 -14.79
N LYS A 181 -0.06 11.62 -14.71
CA LYS A 181 0.54 12.61 -15.63
C LYS A 181 0.78 12.04 -17.03
N LYS A 182 0.84 10.72 -17.18
CA LYS A 182 1.19 10.05 -18.45
C LYS A 182 0.07 9.16 -18.97
N VAL A 183 -0.72 8.58 -18.09
CA VAL A 183 -1.75 7.59 -18.43
C VAL A 183 -3.06 7.87 -17.68
N ASN A 184 -4.18 7.37 -18.20
CA ASN A 184 -5.46 7.45 -17.52
C ASN A 184 -5.51 6.40 -16.41
N THR A 185 -5.53 6.83 -15.15
CA THR A 185 -5.67 5.98 -13.98
C THR A 185 -7.13 5.94 -13.51
N SER A 186 -7.61 4.79 -13.03
CA SER A 186 -8.99 4.63 -12.54
C SER A 186 -9.30 5.49 -11.32
N SER A 187 -10.51 6.03 -11.23
CA SER A 187 -11.04 6.66 -10.02
C SER A 187 -11.39 5.64 -8.93
N THR A 188 -11.57 4.38 -9.32
CA THR A 188 -11.73 3.23 -8.41
C THR A 188 -10.50 2.35 -8.54
N ILE A 189 -9.79 2.12 -7.45
CA ILE A 189 -8.56 1.33 -7.42
C ILE A 189 -8.79 0.02 -6.66
N ARG A 190 -8.21 -1.07 -7.17
CA ARG A 190 -8.15 -2.34 -6.44
C ARG A 190 -6.96 -2.33 -5.50
N PHE A 191 -7.21 -2.52 -4.20
CA PHE A 191 -6.16 -2.61 -3.19
C PHE A 191 -5.99 -4.05 -2.73
N VAL A 192 -4.78 -4.58 -2.90
CA VAL A 192 -4.44 -5.99 -2.68
C VAL A 192 -3.11 -6.14 -1.93
N GLY A 193 -2.79 -7.35 -1.50
CA GLY A 193 -1.64 -7.64 -0.64
C GLY A 193 -2.01 -7.63 0.84
N GLY A 194 -1.02 -7.86 1.72
CA GLY A 194 -1.20 -7.89 3.17
C GLY A 194 -1.73 -6.59 3.77
N GLY A 195 -1.38 -5.44 3.17
CA GLY A 195 -1.89 -4.12 3.58
C GLY A 195 -3.40 -3.95 3.41
N ALA A 196 -4.02 -4.72 2.51
CA ALA A 196 -5.46 -4.68 2.23
C ALA A 196 -6.30 -5.57 3.17
N LEU A 197 -5.67 -6.27 4.12
CA LEU A 197 -6.38 -7.12 5.09
C LEU A 197 -7.18 -6.33 6.12
N ASN A 198 -6.77 -5.10 6.40
CA ASN A 198 -7.38 -4.30 7.46
C ASN A 198 -8.18 -3.12 6.88
N ASP A 199 -9.43 -3.00 7.32
CA ASP A 199 -10.36 -1.98 6.85
C ASP A 199 -9.88 -0.55 7.15
N VAL A 200 -9.16 -0.35 8.26
CA VAL A 200 -8.60 0.98 8.63
C VAL A 200 -7.58 1.43 7.58
N THR A 201 -6.66 0.55 7.17
CA THR A 201 -5.69 0.87 6.12
C THR A 201 -6.39 1.17 4.78
N CYS A 202 -7.41 0.38 4.41
CA CYS A 202 -8.17 0.59 3.19
C CYS A 202 -8.89 1.96 3.19
N GLN A 203 -9.50 2.33 4.32
CA GLN A 203 -10.16 3.64 4.45
C GLN A 203 -9.15 4.79 4.42
N ILE A 204 -8.00 4.67 5.11
CA ILE A 204 -6.93 5.69 5.06
C ILE A 204 -6.43 5.86 3.62
N LEU A 205 -6.23 4.78 2.87
CA LEU A 205 -5.83 4.86 1.46
C LEU A 205 -6.88 5.58 0.61
N ALA A 206 -8.18 5.28 0.81
CA ALA A 206 -9.26 5.97 0.11
C ALA A 206 -9.26 7.47 0.43
N ASP A 207 -9.16 7.83 1.69
CA ASP A 207 -9.17 9.23 2.16
C ASP A 207 -7.94 10.01 1.69
N CYS A 208 -6.74 9.40 1.76
CA CYS A 208 -5.50 10.01 1.30
C CYS A 208 -5.48 10.25 -0.21
N THR A 209 -5.99 9.30 -1.00
CA THR A 209 -5.95 9.38 -2.47
C THR A 209 -7.13 10.12 -3.05
N GLY A 210 -8.23 10.25 -2.31
CA GLY A 210 -9.51 10.77 -2.80
C GLY A 210 -10.17 9.84 -3.82
N ARG A 211 -9.80 8.56 -3.85
CA ARG A 211 -10.33 7.54 -4.78
C ARG A 211 -11.14 6.49 -4.03
N THR A 212 -12.09 5.89 -4.71
CA THR A 212 -12.75 4.69 -4.19
C THR A 212 -11.75 3.54 -4.17
N VAL A 213 -11.65 2.84 -3.04
CA VAL A 213 -10.81 1.66 -2.87
C VAL A 213 -11.70 0.44 -2.79
N GLU A 214 -11.42 -0.57 -3.61
CA GLU A 214 -12.06 -1.89 -3.57
C GLU A 214 -11.04 -2.93 -3.14
N THR A 215 -11.43 -3.84 -2.26
CA THR A 215 -10.65 -5.04 -1.95
C THR A 215 -11.31 -6.28 -2.55
N VAL A 216 -10.59 -7.38 -2.54
CA VAL A 216 -11.04 -8.70 -2.98
C VAL A 216 -10.98 -9.69 -1.83
N ASP A 217 -11.60 -10.87 -1.98
CA ASP A 217 -11.46 -11.93 -1.00
C ASP A 217 -10.00 -12.41 -0.93
N SER A 218 -9.50 -12.61 0.30
CA SER A 218 -8.13 -13.06 0.56
C SER A 218 -7.07 -12.26 -0.21
N PRO A 219 -7.01 -10.92 -0.06
CA PRO A 219 -6.16 -10.04 -0.85
C PRO A 219 -4.67 -10.35 -0.74
N GLN A 220 -4.23 -11.04 0.32
CA GLN A 220 -2.84 -11.47 0.51
C GLN A 220 -2.46 -12.65 -0.41
N ASN A 221 -3.42 -13.42 -0.93
CA ASN A 221 -3.20 -14.61 -1.76
C ASN A 221 -3.36 -14.32 -3.27
N ILE A 222 -3.45 -13.06 -3.63
CA ILE A 222 -3.87 -12.64 -4.96
C ILE A 222 -2.93 -13.08 -6.08
N GLY A 223 -1.64 -13.23 -5.80
CA GLY A 223 -0.68 -13.79 -6.75
C GLY A 223 -1.02 -15.24 -7.14
N ALA A 224 -1.44 -16.07 -6.16
CA ALA A 224 -1.88 -17.44 -6.42
C ALA A 224 -3.20 -17.47 -7.22
N VAL A 225 -4.14 -16.57 -6.92
CA VAL A 225 -5.39 -16.42 -7.68
C VAL A 225 -5.10 -16.05 -9.12
N GLY A 226 -4.24 -15.06 -9.36
CA GLY A 226 -3.84 -14.66 -10.72
C GLY A 226 -3.13 -15.78 -11.49
N ALA A 227 -2.28 -16.55 -10.82
CA ALA A 227 -1.65 -17.73 -11.42
C ALA A 227 -2.69 -18.78 -11.82
N ALA A 228 -3.66 -19.07 -10.95
CA ALA A 228 -4.74 -20.01 -11.25
C ALA A 228 -5.58 -19.56 -12.45
N VAL A 229 -5.97 -18.29 -12.52
CA VAL A 229 -6.69 -17.73 -13.67
C VAL A 229 -5.86 -17.84 -14.96
N THR A 230 -4.57 -17.52 -14.91
CA THR A 230 -3.67 -17.60 -16.08
C THR A 230 -3.53 -19.04 -16.58
N ILE A 231 -3.42 -20.02 -15.67
CA ILE A 231 -3.38 -21.45 -16.01
C ILE A 231 -4.72 -21.89 -16.61
N ALA A 232 -5.85 -21.45 -16.04
CA ALA A 232 -7.19 -21.78 -16.54
C ALA A 232 -7.41 -21.26 -17.98
N VAL A 233 -6.91 -20.06 -18.29
CA VAL A 233 -6.92 -19.55 -19.67
C VAL A 233 -6.02 -20.41 -20.59
N GLY A 234 -4.80 -20.70 -20.15
CA GLY A 234 -3.85 -21.48 -20.93
C GLY A 234 -4.27 -22.94 -21.20
N THR A 235 -5.15 -23.48 -20.36
CA THR A 235 -5.75 -24.83 -20.52
C THR A 235 -7.10 -24.81 -21.21
N GLY A 236 -7.65 -23.62 -21.54
CA GLY A 236 -8.93 -23.45 -22.20
C GLY A 236 -10.16 -23.59 -21.31
N LEU A 237 -9.97 -23.63 -19.97
CA LEU A 237 -11.07 -23.64 -19.00
C LEU A 237 -11.76 -22.27 -18.91
N ILE A 238 -11.03 -21.19 -19.15
CA ILE A 238 -11.50 -19.80 -19.24
C ILE A 238 -11.10 -19.27 -20.62
N LYS A 239 -11.95 -18.47 -21.23
CA LYS A 239 -11.77 -18.02 -22.61
C LYS A 239 -10.57 -17.08 -22.76
N ASP A 240 -10.48 -16.07 -21.91
CA ASP A 240 -9.40 -15.08 -21.92
C ASP A 240 -9.22 -14.41 -20.53
N ILE A 241 -8.11 -13.71 -20.37
CA ILE A 241 -7.74 -13.00 -19.12
C ILE A 241 -8.77 -11.89 -18.77
N GLY A 242 -9.47 -11.31 -19.74
CA GLY A 242 -10.50 -10.28 -19.50
C GLY A 242 -11.67 -10.78 -18.64
N GLU A 243 -11.86 -12.10 -18.55
CA GLU A 243 -12.89 -12.68 -17.67
C GLU A 243 -12.50 -12.62 -16.18
N ALA A 244 -11.23 -12.40 -15.84
CA ALA A 244 -10.74 -12.34 -14.47
C ALA A 244 -11.53 -11.35 -13.61
N LYS A 245 -11.88 -10.20 -14.17
CA LYS A 245 -12.64 -9.15 -13.47
C LYS A 245 -14.00 -9.63 -12.98
N LYS A 246 -14.67 -10.53 -13.75
CA LYS A 246 -15.95 -11.13 -13.38
C LYS A 246 -15.78 -12.24 -12.32
N LEU A 247 -14.66 -12.95 -12.37
CA LEU A 247 -14.35 -14.04 -11.47
C LEU A 247 -13.87 -13.55 -10.10
N ILE A 248 -13.37 -12.31 -10.05
CA ILE A 248 -12.80 -11.69 -8.86
C ILE A 248 -13.58 -10.41 -8.52
N PRO A 249 -14.80 -10.55 -7.96
CA PRO A 249 -15.63 -9.40 -7.59
C PRO A 249 -15.00 -8.62 -6.43
N ALA A 250 -15.42 -7.37 -6.27
CA ALA A 250 -15.10 -6.60 -5.08
C ALA A 250 -15.74 -7.23 -3.83
N ALA A 251 -14.93 -7.46 -2.80
CA ALA A 251 -15.42 -7.96 -1.51
C ALA A 251 -15.89 -6.82 -0.61
N LYS A 252 -15.13 -5.71 -0.56
CA LYS A 252 -15.46 -4.51 0.20
C LYS A 252 -15.15 -3.26 -0.63
N VAL A 253 -15.87 -2.16 -0.33
CA VAL A 253 -15.72 -0.88 -1.01
C VAL A 253 -15.59 0.24 0.03
N PHE A 254 -14.53 1.03 -0.08
CA PHE A 254 -14.23 2.16 0.78
C PHE A 254 -14.30 3.45 -0.04
N LYS A 255 -15.19 4.35 0.34
CA LYS A 255 -15.31 5.66 -0.31
C LYS A 255 -14.53 6.71 0.48
N PRO A 256 -13.84 7.64 -0.20
CA PRO A 256 -13.13 8.71 0.48
C PRO A 256 -14.08 9.61 1.25
N ASN A 257 -13.68 10.04 2.45
CA ASN A 257 -14.41 11.04 3.22
C ASN A 257 -13.95 12.46 2.81
N PRO A 258 -14.79 13.25 2.12
CA PRO A 258 -14.40 14.57 1.64
C PRO A 258 -14.02 15.55 2.77
N ALA A 259 -14.55 15.36 3.99
CA ALA A 259 -14.25 16.20 5.14
C ALA A 259 -12.78 16.07 5.60
N LEU A 260 -12.12 14.94 5.30
CA LEU A 260 -10.72 14.68 5.66
C LEU A 260 -9.73 15.17 4.59
N LYS A 261 -10.21 15.53 3.41
CA LYS A 261 -9.36 15.97 2.29
C LYS A 261 -8.43 17.14 2.67
N PRO A 262 -8.87 18.20 3.37
CA PRO A 262 -7.99 19.32 3.70
C PRO A 262 -6.80 18.92 4.59
N VAL A 263 -7.00 18.03 5.55
CA VAL A 263 -5.92 17.58 6.45
C VAL A 263 -4.93 16.69 5.69
N TYR A 264 -5.42 15.75 4.86
CA TYR A 264 -4.55 14.89 4.08
C TYR A 264 -3.79 15.66 2.99
N ASP A 265 -4.42 16.61 2.30
CA ASP A 265 -3.74 17.45 1.31
C ASP A 265 -2.63 18.31 1.93
N ARG A 266 -2.88 18.88 3.12
CA ARG A 266 -1.86 19.64 3.86
C ARG A 266 -0.66 18.75 4.21
N ASN A 267 -0.89 17.57 4.81
CA ASN A 267 0.18 16.66 5.20
C ASN A 267 0.92 16.08 3.99
N TYR A 268 0.20 15.73 2.94
CA TYR A 268 0.78 15.25 1.69
C TYR A 268 1.68 16.29 1.00
N LYS A 269 1.30 17.56 1.03
CA LYS A 269 2.15 18.66 0.53
C LYS A 269 3.48 18.73 1.29
N VAL A 270 3.44 18.56 2.61
CA VAL A 270 4.66 18.49 3.42
C VAL A 270 5.46 17.24 3.04
N TYR A 271 4.79 16.07 3.01
CA TYR A 271 5.39 14.79 2.68
C TYR A 271 6.21 14.83 1.39
N THR A 272 5.64 15.34 0.28
CA THR A 272 6.34 15.41 -1.02
C THR A 272 7.53 16.36 -1.03
N ASN A 273 7.58 17.35 -0.13
CA ASN A 273 8.70 18.27 0.01
C ASN A 273 9.87 17.69 0.83
N LEU A 274 9.61 16.70 1.71
CA LEU A 274 10.62 16.19 2.64
C LEU A 274 11.83 15.57 1.91
N TYR A 275 11.63 14.89 0.79
CA TYR A 275 12.75 14.34 0.03
C TYR A 275 13.67 15.44 -0.47
N LYS A 276 13.11 16.42 -1.16
CA LYS A 276 13.90 17.54 -1.72
C LYS A 276 14.66 18.31 -0.64
N ALA A 277 14.03 18.50 0.53
CA ALA A 277 14.63 19.21 1.65
C ALA A 277 15.75 18.43 2.36
N ASN A 278 15.78 17.10 2.23
CA ASN A 278 16.71 16.25 2.98
C ASN A 278 17.65 15.41 2.10
N LYS A 279 17.55 15.50 0.77
CA LYS A 279 18.37 14.70 -0.15
C LYS A 279 19.86 14.79 0.13
N GLU A 280 20.38 15.99 0.37
CA GLU A 280 21.80 16.21 0.66
C GLU A 280 22.18 15.59 2.01
N ASN A 281 21.31 15.69 3.03
CA ASN A 281 21.54 15.09 4.34
C ASN A 281 21.58 13.55 4.23
N PHE A 282 20.73 12.94 3.42
CA PHE A 282 20.79 11.49 3.17
C PHE A 282 22.09 11.08 2.49
N ALA A 283 22.55 11.85 1.50
CA ALA A 283 23.83 11.58 0.83
C ALA A 283 25.02 11.69 1.79
N ILE A 284 25.02 12.67 2.69
CA ILE A 284 26.09 12.84 3.71
C ILE A 284 26.10 11.67 4.70
N LEU A 285 24.94 11.19 5.15
CA LEU A 285 24.85 10.16 6.17
C LEU A 285 25.01 8.74 5.62
N ASN A 286 24.60 8.49 4.39
CA ASN A 286 24.43 7.13 3.84
C ASN A 286 25.10 6.94 2.47
N GLY A 287 25.70 7.98 1.88
CA GLY A 287 26.46 7.86 0.63
C GLY A 287 27.79 7.14 0.87
N ASP A 288 28.28 6.44 -0.13
CA ASP A 288 29.63 5.88 -0.11
C ASP A 288 30.64 7.05 -0.07
N ASN A 289 31.49 7.09 0.98
CA ASN A 289 32.61 8.02 1.11
C ASN A 289 33.79 7.59 0.26
#